data_72954fe60205606cc1c5154bfc5793f6
#
_entry.id   72954fe60205606cc1c5154bfc5793f6
#
_cell.length_a   1.000
_cell.length_b   1.000
_cell.length_c   1.000
_cell.angle_alpha   90.00
_cell.angle_beta   90.00
_cell.angle_gamma   90.00
#
_symmetry.space_group_name_H-M   'P 1'
#
loop_
_entity.id
_entity.type
_entity.pdbx_description
1 polymer ?
#
loop_
_entity_poly.entity_id
_entity_poly.type
_entity_poly.pdbx_seq_one_letter_code
_entity_poly.pdbx_strand_id
1 'polypeptide(L)'
;MMLASERHQLILSMVREHGAVRLTELVERLGVTAVTVRRDVTELADRGLLTRVHGGVTLSRARGGHPEPGRAASVFGPAAPGALVGMVAPSVEYYWPTVIQGAQSTVAAAGGRMVLRASSYDAAQDRRQITKLLERGVQTLLAAPATTGRGALDLLRWLGTLSVPVVLVERLPPPELPTLALDAATTAHALGAGLAVRHLVSLGHRGVGLVTSRSSPHSPAVRAGWRETVASLDLDAGAALDLDVPVYGSHGWAAEYDALLDRCRRAGVRALLVHADWEAIGLIERARDGGIAVPGELAVVSYDDEVASASDPPLTAVCPQKHRLGAVAAELALARLADTTERPVHRLQLWPTLVVRESCGSTAETGPA
;
A
#
# COMPACT_ATOMS: atom_id res chain seq x y z
N MET A 1 -2.09 36.91 19.12
CA MET A 1 -1.96 35.85 18.09
C MET A 1 -2.05 34.53 18.79
N MET A 2 -3.06 33.68 18.48
CA MET A 2 -3.30 32.40 19.16
C MET A 2 -2.20 31.41 18.79
N LEU A 3 -1.64 30.70 19.78
CA LEU A 3 -0.61 29.70 19.56
C LEU A 3 -1.17 28.45 18.83
N ALA A 4 -0.34 27.73 18.10
CA ALA A 4 -0.78 26.53 17.38
C ALA A 4 -1.44 25.48 18.30
N SER A 5 -0.88 25.26 19.49
CA SER A 5 -1.44 24.35 20.49
C SER A 5 -2.83 24.77 20.99
N GLU A 6 -3.07 26.06 21.15
CA GLU A 6 -4.37 26.58 21.57
C GLU A 6 -5.40 26.41 20.45
N ARG A 7 -5.02 26.67 19.18
CA ARG A 7 -5.89 26.43 18.03
C ARG A 7 -6.25 24.95 17.90
N HIS A 8 -5.29 24.04 18.06
CA HIS A 8 -5.52 22.60 18.02
C HIS A 8 -6.52 22.14 19.10
N GLN A 9 -6.39 22.65 20.33
CA GLN A 9 -7.35 22.35 21.40
C GLN A 9 -8.74 22.86 21.07
N LEU A 10 -8.84 24.08 20.53
CA LEU A 10 -10.12 24.66 20.15
C LEU A 10 -10.79 23.93 19.00
N ILE A 11 -10.03 23.53 17.98
CA ILE A 11 -10.54 22.68 16.88
C ILE A 11 -11.10 21.35 17.45
N LEU A 12 -10.35 20.68 18.32
CA LEU A 12 -10.79 19.42 18.92
C LEU A 12 -12.03 19.58 19.81
N SER A 13 -12.15 20.69 20.58
CA SER A 13 -13.35 20.94 21.37
C SER A 13 -14.58 21.18 20.51
N MET A 14 -14.45 21.98 19.45
CA MET A 14 -15.54 22.25 18.50
C MET A 14 -16.03 20.97 17.82
N VAL A 15 -15.10 20.11 17.40
CA VAL A 15 -15.47 18.84 16.75
C VAL A 15 -16.09 17.85 17.75
N ARG A 16 -15.68 17.88 19.03
CA ARG A 16 -16.32 17.07 20.09
C ARG A 16 -17.76 17.51 20.37
N GLU A 17 -17.98 18.82 20.37
CA GLU A 17 -19.30 19.40 20.66
C GLU A 17 -20.31 19.26 19.53
N HIS A 18 -19.86 19.41 18.29
CA HIS A 18 -20.74 19.44 17.11
C HIS A 18 -20.69 18.16 16.25
N GLY A 19 -19.81 17.21 16.57
CA GLY A 19 -19.63 15.94 15.84
C GLY A 19 -18.86 16.08 14.51
N ALA A 20 -19.22 17.06 13.70
CA ALA A 20 -18.53 17.43 12.45
C ALA A 20 -18.57 18.96 12.28
N VAL A 21 -17.45 19.56 11.84
CA VAL A 21 -17.31 21.00 11.67
C VAL A 21 -16.74 21.32 10.28
N ARG A 22 -17.32 22.30 9.57
CA ARG A 22 -16.84 22.71 8.25
C ARG A 22 -15.54 23.52 8.38
N LEU A 23 -14.65 23.42 7.38
CA LEU A 23 -13.42 24.20 7.36
C LEU A 23 -13.68 25.71 7.36
N THR A 24 -14.75 26.17 6.71
CA THR A 24 -15.18 27.59 6.70
C THR A 24 -15.55 28.07 8.09
N GLU A 25 -16.26 27.26 8.86
CA GLU A 25 -16.63 27.57 10.24
C GLU A 25 -15.40 27.64 11.17
N LEU A 26 -14.43 26.74 10.97
CA LEU A 26 -13.15 26.80 11.70
C LEU A 26 -12.38 28.08 11.38
N VAL A 27 -12.37 28.52 10.12
CA VAL A 27 -11.73 29.77 9.70
C VAL A 27 -12.36 30.98 10.42
N GLU A 28 -13.69 31.05 10.43
CA GLU A 28 -14.44 32.14 11.09
C GLU A 28 -14.20 32.15 12.59
N ARG A 29 -14.34 31.03 13.27
CA ARG A 29 -14.22 30.94 14.72
C ARG A 29 -12.79 31.10 15.26
N LEU A 30 -11.80 30.67 14.51
CA LEU A 30 -10.38 30.78 14.90
C LEU A 30 -9.78 32.12 14.49
N GLY A 31 -10.40 32.88 13.61
CA GLY A 31 -9.90 34.15 13.11
C GLY A 31 -8.55 34.05 12.37
N VAL A 32 -8.30 32.93 11.71
CA VAL A 32 -7.08 32.65 10.96
C VAL A 32 -7.38 32.29 9.51
N THR A 33 -6.36 32.32 8.65
CA THR A 33 -6.54 32.01 7.22
C THR A 33 -6.92 30.55 6.97
N ALA A 34 -7.62 30.28 5.87
CA ALA A 34 -7.96 28.93 5.44
C ALA A 34 -6.73 28.02 5.27
N VAL A 35 -5.58 28.60 4.89
CA VAL A 35 -4.31 27.85 4.79
C VAL A 35 -3.84 27.39 6.17
N THR A 36 -3.92 28.26 7.18
CA THR A 36 -3.57 27.92 8.56
C THR A 36 -4.47 26.83 9.11
N VAL A 37 -5.79 26.94 8.91
CA VAL A 37 -6.75 25.90 9.34
C VAL A 37 -6.48 24.57 8.65
N ARG A 38 -6.23 24.57 7.34
CA ARG A 38 -5.90 23.33 6.61
C ARG A 38 -4.64 22.65 7.15
N ARG A 39 -3.63 23.44 7.49
CA ARG A 39 -2.38 22.93 8.09
C ARG A 39 -2.64 22.34 9.46
N ASP A 40 -3.33 23.05 10.34
CA ASP A 40 -3.66 22.58 11.70
C ASP A 40 -4.53 21.31 11.66
N VAL A 41 -5.52 21.26 10.76
CA VAL A 41 -6.37 20.08 10.54
C VAL A 41 -5.57 18.89 10.00
N THR A 42 -4.60 19.15 9.10
CA THR A 42 -3.72 18.09 8.58
C THR A 42 -2.91 17.49 9.72
N GLU A 43 -2.27 18.32 10.52
CA GLU A 43 -1.46 17.88 11.66
C GLU A 43 -2.29 17.08 12.70
N LEU A 44 -3.52 17.51 12.98
CA LEU A 44 -4.42 16.78 13.88
C LEU A 44 -4.94 15.46 13.28
N ALA A 45 -5.15 15.41 11.96
CA ALA A 45 -5.53 14.20 11.25
C ALA A 45 -4.37 13.20 11.18
N ASP A 46 -3.15 13.65 10.93
CA ASP A 46 -1.94 12.84 10.91
C ASP A 46 -1.64 12.24 12.31
N ARG A 47 -2.05 12.94 13.36
CA ARG A 47 -2.01 12.44 14.75
C ARG A 47 -3.20 11.53 15.10
N GLY A 48 -4.08 11.23 14.15
CA GLY A 48 -5.24 10.35 14.36
C GLY A 48 -6.34 10.94 15.24
N LEU A 49 -6.33 12.24 15.52
CA LEU A 49 -7.29 12.91 16.38
C LEU A 49 -8.54 13.35 15.63
N LEU A 50 -8.42 13.60 14.33
CA LEU A 50 -9.51 13.99 13.44
C LEU A 50 -9.51 13.12 12.18
N THR A 51 -10.68 13.00 11.56
CA THR A 51 -10.87 12.47 10.21
C THR A 51 -11.39 13.57 9.31
N ARG A 52 -10.80 13.75 8.14
CA ARG A 52 -11.29 14.67 7.12
C ARG A 52 -12.52 14.08 6.45
N VAL A 53 -13.54 14.92 6.27
CA VAL A 53 -14.74 14.62 5.50
C VAL A 53 -14.91 15.70 4.44
N HIS A 54 -15.76 15.46 3.44
CA HIS A 54 -15.96 16.43 2.37
C HIS A 54 -16.37 17.82 2.92
N GLY A 55 -15.48 18.80 2.74
CA GLY A 55 -15.68 20.19 3.21
C GLY A 55 -15.48 20.43 4.72
N GLY A 56 -15.06 19.44 5.51
CA GLY A 56 -14.94 19.60 6.96
C GLY A 56 -14.08 18.56 7.67
N VAL A 57 -14.26 18.48 8.98
CA VAL A 57 -13.58 17.54 9.86
C VAL A 57 -14.55 16.95 10.88
N THR A 58 -14.33 15.70 11.27
CA THR A 58 -15.04 15.01 12.34
C THR A 58 -14.03 14.40 13.30
N LEU A 59 -14.47 14.04 14.51
CA LEU A 59 -13.63 13.21 15.36
C LEU A 59 -13.28 11.94 14.60
N SER A 60 -12.03 11.51 14.74
CA SER A 60 -11.67 10.17 14.31
C SER A 60 -12.55 9.21 15.10
N ARG A 61 -13.64 8.73 14.49
CA ARG A 61 -14.37 7.60 15.05
C ARG A 61 -13.40 6.43 14.98
N ALA A 62 -12.95 5.93 16.13
CA ALA A 62 -12.49 4.57 16.22
C ALA A 62 -13.58 3.72 15.53
N ARG A 63 -13.33 3.28 14.30
CA ARG A 63 -14.23 2.35 13.60
C ARG A 63 -14.41 1.19 14.54
N GLY A 64 -15.64 0.86 14.82
CA GLY A 64 -16.11 0.00 15.88
C GLY A 64 -15.21 -1.20 16.13
N GLY A 65 -14.77 -1.37 17.38
CA GLY A 65 -14.30 -2.64 17.90
C GLY A 65 -12.89 -3.06 17.52
N HIS A 66 -11.90 -2.15 17.42
CA HIS A 66 -10.55 -2.54 17.80
C HIS A 66 -10.43 -2.28 19.30
N PRO A 67 -10.16 -3.30 20.13
CA PRO A 67 -9.78 -3.06 21.52
C PRO A 67 -8.59 -2.10 21.51
N GLU A 68 -8.58 -1.14 22.43
CA GLU A 68 -7.39 -0.36 22.77
C GLU A 68 -6.17 -1.27 22.72
N PRO A 69 -4.95 -0.80 22.32
CA PRO A 69 -3.76 -1.62 22.41
C PRO A 69 -3.33 -1.79 23.87
N GLY A 70 -4.20 -2.35 24.69
CA GLY A 70 -3.85 -3.11 25.84
C GLY A 70 -3.26 -4.39 25.28
N ARG A 71 -1.91 -4.48 25.28
CA ARG A 71 -1.11 -5.70 25.06
C ARG A 71 -1.93 -6.91 24.59
N ALA A 72 -2.43 -6.88 23.37
CA ALA A 72 -2.79 -8.11 22.69
C ALA A 72 -1.47 -8.89 22.60
N ALA A 73 -1.39 -10.01 23.33
CA ALA A 73 -0.24 -10.88 23.27
C ALA A 73 0.01 -11.15 21.80
N SER A 74 1.23 -10.85 21.31
CA SER A 74 1.60 -11.09 19.91
C SER A 74 1.25 -12.54 19.59
N VAL A 75 0.56 -12.77 18.47
CA VAL A 75 0.22 -14.12 17.99
C VAL A 75 1.49 -14.98 17.85
N PHE A 76 2.64 -14.34 17.74
CA PHE A 76 3.95 -14.97 17.54
C PHE A 76 4.75 -15.18 18.82
N GLY A 77 4.19 -14.87 20.01
CA GLY A 77 4.86 -15.01 21.29
C GLY A 77 5.38 -13.69 21.88
N PRO A 78 6.19 -13.74 22.95
CA PRO A 78 6.70 -12.56 23.60
C PRO A 78 7.62 -11.76 22.67
N ALA A 79 7.52 -10.43 22.73
CA ALA A 79 8.41 -9.53 22.01
C ALA A 79 9.69 -9.26 22.84
N ALA A 80 10.84 -9.15 22.20
CA ALA A 80 12.09 -8.73 22.84
C ALA A 80 11.99 -7.24 23.24
N PRO A 81 12.02 -6.89 24.53
CA PRO A 81 11.92 -5.50 24.95
C PRO A 81 13.22 -4.73 24.64
N GLY A 82 13.07 -3.46 24.25
CA GLY A 82 14.21 -2.56 24.04
C GLY A 82 15.05 -2.87 22.80
N ALA A 83 14.58 -3.72 21.89
CA ALA A 83 15.31 -4.13 20.70
C ALA A 83 15.66 -2.98 19.75
N LEU A 84 16.87 -3.04 19.16
CA LEU A 84 17.27 -2.19 18.04
C LEU A 84 16.98 -2.93 16.72
N VAL A 85 15.95 -2.51 16.02
CA VAL A 85 15.49 -3.11 14.76
C VAL A 85 16.01 -2.31 13.57
N GLY A 86 16.63 -2.98 12.59
CA GLY A 86 16.97 -2.37 11.32
C GLY A 86 15.86 -2.57 10.29
N MET A 87 15.57 -1.57 9.47
CA MET A 87 14.70 -1.72 8.30
C MET A 87 15.36 -1.17 7.05
N VAL A 88 15.35 -1.98 5.98
CA VAL A 88 15.72 -1.52 4.63
C VAL A 88 14.50 -1.61 3.75
N ALA A 89 14.08 -0.44 3.22
CA ALA A 89 12.95 -0.31 2.29
C ALA A 89 13.43 0.34 0.98
N PRO A 90 12.89 -0.06 -0.19
CA PRO A 90 13.36 0.43 -1.49
C PRO A 90 12.97 1.88 -1.77
N SER A 91 12.06 2.45 -0.98
CA SER A 91 11.66 3.85 -1.05
C SER A 91 11.14 4.31 0.32
N VAL A 92 11.08 5.62 0.52
CA VAL A 92 10.41 6.27 1.65
C VAL A 92 9.21 7.09 1.16
N GLU A 93 8.76 6.84 -0.06
CA GLU A 93 7.67 7.53 -0.74
C GLU A 93 6.57 6.54 -1.12
N TYR A 94 5.40 7.07 -1.47
CA TYR A 94 4.24 6.34 -1.99
C TYR A 94 3.78 5.20 -1.04
N TYR A 95 3.98 3.95 -1.35
CA TYR A 95 3.55 2.75 -0.63
C TYR A 95 4.20 2.55 0.75
N TRP A 96 5.50 2.84 0.83
CA TRP A 96 6.35 2.46 1.97
C TRP A 96 6.15 3.26 3.25
N PRO A 97 5.78 4.56 3.25
CA PRO A 97 5.57 5.31 4.49
C PRO A 97 4.60 4.63 5.45
N THR A 98 3.49 4.10 4.94
CA THR A 98 2.46 3.42 5.74
C THR A 98 2.96 2.09 6.31
N VAL A 99 3.74 1.32 5.54
CA VAL A 99 4.39 0.08 6.00
C VAL A 99 5.42 0.38 7.09
N ILE A 100 6.27 1.38 6.85
CA ILE A 100 7.31 1.82 7.81
C ILE A 100 6.67 2.28 9.11
N GLN A 101 5.58 3.05 9.06
CA GLN A 101 4.84 3.51 10.23
C GLN A 101 4.28 2.34 11.06
N GLY A 102 3.71 1.34 10.41
CA GLY A 102 3.21 0.13 11.08
C GLY A 102 4.31 -0.62 11.82
N ALA A 103 5.46 -0.82 11.16
CA ALA A 103 6.63 -1.44 11.78
C ALA A 103 7.17 -0.61 12.95
N GLN A 104 7.33 0.70 12.75
CA GLN A 104 7.86 1.62 13.76
C GLN A 104 6.99 1.68 15.00
N SER A 105 5.66 1.76 14.83
CA SER A 105 4.71 1.80 15.94
C SER A 105 4.76 0.51 16.76
N THR A 106 4.87 -0.64 16.12
CA THR A 106 4.99 -1.95 16.78
C THR A 106 6.30 -2.09 17.56
N VAL A 107 7.42 -1.69 16.96
CA VAL A 107 8.74 -1.70 17.63
C VAL A 107 8.73 -0.75 18.84
N ALA A 108 8.17 0.45 18.70
CA ALA A 108 8.05 1.42 19.79
C ALA A 108 7.15 0.92 20.92
N ALA A 109 6.03 0.26 20.62
CA ALA A 109 5.14 -0.34 21.61
C ALA A 109 5.83 -1.45 22.44
N ALA A 110 6.82 -2.13 21.85
CA ALA A 110 7.70 -3.08 22.54
C ALA A 110 8.86 -2.40 23.31
N GLY A 111 8.91 -1.06 23.35
CA GLY A 111 10.00 -0.30 23.97
C GLY A 111 11.30 -0.29 23.15
N GLY A 112 11.26 -0.78 21.90
CA GLY A 112 12.40 -0.83 21.00
C GLY A 112 12.60 0.46 20.18
N ARG A 113 13.62 0.47 19.36
CA ARG A 113 13.92 1.55 18.40
C ARG A 113 14.14 0.97 17.02
N MET A 114 13.67 1.67 16.00
CA MET A 114 13.88 1.28 14.59
C MET A 114 14.85 2.26 13.89
N VAL A 115 15.79 1.70 13.12
CA VAL A 115 16.68 2.46 12.24
C VAL A 115 16.33 2.12 10.80
N LEU A 116 15.86 3.12 10.06
CA LEU A 116 15.49 3.00 8.65
C LEU A 116 16.67 3.34 7.74
N ARG A 117 16.82 2.58 6.66
CA ARG A 117 17.67 2.89 5.51
C ARG A 117 16.87 2.73 4.21
N ALA A 118 16.94 3.73 3.36
CA ALA A 118 16.38 3.66 2.02
C ALA A 118 17.34 2.97 1.05
N SER A 119 16.77 2.24 0.09
CA SER A 119 17.46 1.61 -1.04
C SER A 119 16.74 1.99 -2.35
N SER A 120 16.98 1.28 -3.44
CA SER A 120 16.40 1.62 -4.76
C SER A 120 16.19 0.40 -5.65
N TYR A 121 15.69 -0.70 -5.11
CA TYR A 121 15.52 -1.97 -5.85
C TYR A 121 16.82 -2.50 -6.49
N ASP A 122 17.97 -2.17 -5.90
CA ASP A 122 19.30 -2.62 -6.33
C ASP A 122 19.95 -3.50 -5.26
N ALA A 123 20.27 -4.74 -5.61
CA ALA A 123 20.81 -5.74 -4.67
C ALA A 123 22.13 -5.31 -4.03
N ALA A 124 23.00 -4.60 -4.76
CA ALA A 124 24.27 -4.14 -4.23
C ALA A 124 24.06 -2.97 -3.25
N GLN A 125 23.09 -2.10 -3.53
CA GLN A 125 22.72 -1.03 -2.60
C GLN A 125 22.04 -1.59 -1.36
N ASP A 126 21.10 -2.54 -1.51
CA ASP A 126 20.46 -3.24 -0.40
C ASP A 126 21.53 -3.82 0.55
N ARG A 127 22.49 -4.57 -0.01
CA ARG A 127 23.59 -5.16 0.76
C ARG A 127 24.39 -4.10 1.53
N ARG A 128 24.75 -2.98 0.88
CA ARG A 128 25.49 -1.88 1.54
C ARG A 128 24.68 -1.28 2.69
N GLN A 129 23.37 -1.06 2.52
CA GLN A 129 22.54 -0.48 3.57
C GLN A 129 22.33 -1.44 4.73
N ILE A 130 22.16 -2.73 4.46
CA ILE A 130 22.03 -3.77 5.49
C ILE A 130 23.35 -3.90 6.27
N THR A 131 24.50 -3.92 5.59
CA THR A 131 25.81 -3.95 6.26
C THR A 131 25.98 -2.79 7.25
N LYS A 132 25.60 -1.57 6.85
CA LYS A 132 25.63 -0.39 7.75
C LYS A 132 24.68 -0.52 8.95
N LEU A 133 23.56 -1.21 8.82
CA LEU A 133 22.67 -1.50 9.94
C LEU A 133 23.31 -2.52 10.90
N LEU A 134 23.92 -3.57 10.38
CA LEU A 134 24.64 -4.58 11.16
C LEU A 134 25.80 -3.96 11.93
N GLU A 135 26.61 -3.11 11.29
CA GLU A 135 27.69 -2.34 11.94
C GLU A 135 27.17 -1.42 13.06
N ARG A 136 25.92 -0.96 12.97
CA ARG A 136 25.27 -0.16 13.99
C ARG A 136 24.70 -0.99 15.16
N GLY A 137 24.83 -2.30 15.08
CA GLY A 137 24.44 -3.24 16.14
C GLY A 137 22.93 -3.52 16.17
N VAL A 138 22.22 -3.48 15.02
CA VAL A 138 20.83 -3.94 14.99
C VAL A 138 20.75 -5.42 15.33
N GLN A 139 19.74 -5.79 16.08
CA GLN A 139 19.54 -7.14 16.60
C GLN A 139 18.63 -8.00 15.71
N THR A 140 17.84 -7.36 14.86
CA THR A 140 16.98 -8.01 13.85
C THR A 140 16.76 -7.08 12.68
N LEU A 141 16.41 -7.62 11.51
CA LEU A 141 16.23 -6.89 10.28
C LEU A 141 14.84 -7.13 9.66
N LEU A 142 14.21 -6.04 9.24
CA LEU A 142 13.10 -6.01 8.29
C LEU A 142 13.67 -5.63 6.93
N ALA A 143 13.56 -6.50 5.94
CA ALA A 143 14.17 -6.26 4.65
C ALA A 143 13.18 -6.42 3.49
N ALA A 144 13.13 -5.41 2.62
CA ALA A 144 12.40 -5.47 1.35
C ALA A 144 13.39 -5.46 0.17
N PRO A 145 14.20 -6.51 0.00
CA PRO A 145 15.29 -6.51 -0.96
C PRO A 145 14.79 -6.63 -2.39
N ALA A 146 15.65 -6.29 -3.34
CA ALA A 146 15.46 -6.72 -4.72
C ALA A 146 15.44 -8.25 -4.81
N THR A 147 14.43 -8.81 -5.47
CA THR A 147 14.28 -10.27 -5.68
C THR A 147 14.55 -10.69 -7.12
N THR A 148 14.73 -9.72 -8.00
CA THR A 148 15.03 -9.89 -9.41
C THR A 148 16.26 -9.07 -9.80
N GLY A 149 16.84 -9.36 -10.95
CA GLY A 149 18.00 -8.65 -11.43
C GLY A 149 19.34 -9.21 -10.92
N ARG A 150 20.40 -8.50 -11.28
CA ARG A 150 21.78 -8.96 -11.01
C ARG A 150 22.07 -8.98 -9.50
N GLY A 151 22.54 -10.11 -8.99
CA GLY A 151 22.95 -10.28 -7.59
C GLY A 151 21.80 -10.46 -6.60
N ALA A 152 20.54 -10.46 -7.03
CA ALA A 152 19.38 -10.62 -6.15
C ALA A 152 19.38 -11.97 -5.40
N LEU A 153 19.67 -13.07 -6.10
CA LEU A 153 19.75 -14.40 -5.48
C LEU A 153 20.90 -14.51 -4.47
N ASP A 154 22.05 -13.88 -4.77
CA ASP A 154 23.19 -13.86 -3.87
C ASP A 154 22.94 -13.00 -2.63
N LEU A 155 22.21 -11.89 -2.79
CA LEU A 155 21.75 -11.08 -1.67
C LEU A 155 20.83 -11.90 -0.75
N LEU A 156 19.85 -12.60 -1.31
CA LEU A 156 18.91 -13.42 -0.54
C LEU A 156 19.62 -14.57 0.18
N ARG A 157 20.56 -15.28 -0.48
CA ARG A 157 21.38 -16.31 0.17
C ARG A 157 22.17 -15.72 1.33
N TRP A 158 22.82 -14.57 1.11
CA TRP A 158 23.58 -13.89 2.15
C TRP A 158 22.70 -13.49 3.33
N LEU A 159 21.47 -12.98 3.11
CA LEU A 159 20.52 -12.68 4.19
C LEU A 159 20.23 -13.92 5.05
N GLY A 160 20.15 -15.09 4.44
CA GLY A 160 19.96 -16.37 5.16
C GLY A 160 21.16 -16.83 5.98
N THR A 161 22.37 -16.22 5.80
CA THR A 161 23.59 -16.53 6.57
C THR A 161 23.85 -15.57 7.72
N LEU A 162 23.04 -14.53 7.88
CA LEU A 162 23.23 -13.54 8.94
C LEU A 162 22.94 -14.14 10.32
N SER A 163 23.71 -13.71 11.31
CA SER A 163 23.52 -14.11 12.70
C SER A 163 22.31 -13.45 13.39
N VAL A 164 21.75 -12.41 12.79
CA VAL A 164 20.55 -11.72 13.26
C VAL A 164 19.33 -12.24 12.52
N PRO A 165 18.16 -12.35 13.17
CA PRO A 165 16.91 -12.69 12.49
C PRO A 165 16.59 -11.71 11.38
N VAL A 166 16.12 -12.24 10.24
CA VAL A 166 15.68 -11.44 9.09
C VAL A 166 14.24 -11.81 8.73
N VAL A 167 13.39 -10.80 8.60
CA VAL A 167 12.03 -10.93 8.09
C VAL A 167 11.93 -10.18 6.76
N LEU A 168 11.52 -10.86 5.72
CA LEU A 168 11.24 -10.24 4.43
C LEU A 168 9.91 -9.50 4.47
N VAL A 169 9.88 -8.28 3.93
CA VAL A 169 8.68 -7.43 3.88
C VAL A 169 8.30 -7.23 2.42
N GLU A 170 7.06 -7.58 2.07
CA GLU A 170 6.56 -7.56 0.68
C GLU A 170 7.41 -8.39 -0.29
N ARG A 171 8.16 -9.34 0.23
CA ARG A 171 8.99 -10.23 -0.58
C ARG A 171 8.88 -11.66 -0.08
N LEU A 172 8.91 -12.60 -1.03
CA LEU A 172 9.08 -14.03 -0.77
C LEU A 172 10.38 -14.50 -1.39
N PRO A 173 11.03 -15.52 -0.82
CA PRO A 173 12.08 -16.22 -1.52
C PRO A 173 11.59 -16.73 -2.88
N PRO A 174 12.33 -16.48 -3.96
CA PRO A 174 11.94 -16.96 -5.28
C PRO A 174 12.10 -18.47 -5.40
N PRO A 175 11.46 -19.10 -6.42
CA PRO A 175 11.50 -20.56 -6.62
C PRO A 175 12.91 -21.16 -6.74
N GLU A 176 13.89 -20.37 -7.15
CA GLU A 176 15.30 -20.77 -7.25
C GLU A 176 15.98 -20.96 -5.89
N LEU A 177 15.32 -20.53 -4.82
CA LEU A 177 15.82 -20.65 -3.44
C LEU A 177 14.77 -21.33 -2.53
N PRO A 178 14.36 -22.58 -2.84
CA PRO A 178 13.26 -23.24 -2.15
C PRO A 178 13.56 -23.55 -0.68
N THR A 179 14.84 -23.69 -0.34
CA THR A 179 15.30 -24.02 1.02
C THR A 179 15.66 -22.80 1.86
N LEU A 180 15.50 -21.58 1.32
CA LEU A 180 15.85 -20.37 2.06
C LEU A 180 14.85 -20.16 3.21
N ALA A 181 15.33 -20.34 4.44
CA ALA A 181 14.53 -20.33 5.66
C ALA A 181 14.43 -18.90 6.26
N LEU A 182 13.83 -17.98 5.52
CA LEU A 182 13.53 -16.62 6.02
C LEU A 182 12.03 -16.47 6.26
N ASP A 183 11.70 -15.82 7.38
CA ASP A 183 10.33 -15.37 7.64
C ASP A 183 9.93 -14.28 6.66
N ALA A 184 8.64 -14.17 6.39
CA ALA A 184 8.13 -13.15 5.48
C ALA A 184 6.73 -12.69 5.86
N ALA A 185 6.45 -11.41 5.64
CA ALA A 185 5.11 -10.84 5.65
C ALA A 185 4.88 -10.15 4.30
N THR A 186 3.82 -10.52 3.59
CA THR A 186 3.51 -10.02 2.24
C THR A 186 2.02 -9.73 2.10
N THR A 187 1.66 -8.94 1.11
CA THR A 187 0.29 -8.83 0.62
C THR A 187 -0.04 -10.01 -0.30
N ALA A 188 -1.25 -10.55 -0.21
CA ALA A 188 -1.76 -11.56 -1.13
C ALA A 188 -2.13 -10.92 -2.49
N HIS A 189 -1.12 -10.47 -3.25
CA HIS A 189 -1.31 -9.70 -4.49
C HIS A 189 -2.13 -10.45 -5.55
N ALA A 190 -1.96 -11.76 -5.67
CA ALA A 190 -2.75 -12.57 -6.59
C ALA A 190 -4.25 -12.53 -6.22
N LEU A 191 -4.57 -12.64 -4.92
CA LEU A 191 -5.94 -12.51 -4.44
C LEU A 191 -6.50 -11.10 -4.73
N GLY A 192 -5.70 -10.05 -4.51
CA GLY A 192 -6.08 -8.68 -4.81
C GLY A 192 -6.46 -8.46 -6.28
N ALA A 193 -5.68 -9.02 -7.19
CA ALA A 193 -6.02 -9.01 -8.62
C ALA A 193 -7.35 -9.75 -8.89
N GLY A 194 -7.55 -10.90 -8.25
CA GLY A 194 -8.80 -11.65 -8.34
C GLY A 194 -10.02 -10.87 -7.84
N LEU A 195 -9.89 -10.11 -6.75
CA LEU A 195 -10.96 -9.23 -6.24
C LEU A 195 -11.35 -8.17 -7.27
N ALA A 196 -10.37 -7.50 -7.88
CA ALA A 196 -10.61 -6.49 -8.91
C ALA A 196 -11.32 -7.06 -10.15
N VAL A 197 -10.84 -8.21 -10.66
CA VAL A 197 -11.46 -8.88 -11.81
C VAL A 197 -12.89 -9.28 -11.53
N ARG A 198 -13.15 -9.94 -10.38
CA ARG A 198 -14.51 -10.37 -10.00
C ARG A 198 -15.45 -9.19 -9.80
N HIS A 199 -14.97 -8.08 -9.27
CA HIS A 199 -15.74 -6.85 -9.14
C HIS A 199 -16.15 -6.31 -10.52
N LEU A 200 -15.21 -6.18 -11.46
CA LEU A 200 -15.52 -5.74 -12.82
C LEU A 200 -16.51 -6.68 -13.53
N VAL A 201 -16.34 -7.99 -13.35
CA VAL A 201 -17.30 -8.99 -13.89
C VAL A 201 -18.68 -8.85 -13.27
N SER A 202 -18.79 -8.55 -11.97
CA SER A 202 -20.09 -8.31 -11.32
C SER A 202 -20.81 -7.07 -11.86
N LEU A 203 -20.08 -6.13 -12.46
CA LEU A 203 -20.62 -4.97 -13.17
C LEU A 203 -20.97 -5.26 -14.65
N GLY A 204 -20.86 -6.52 -15.08
CA GLY A 204 -21.23 -6.97 -16.42
C GLY A 204 -20.13 -7.00 -17.47
N HIS A 205 -18.88 -6.72 -17.08
CA HIS A 205 -17.74 -6.81 -18.00
C HIS A 205 -17.40 -8.27 -18.30
N ARG A 206 -17.31 -8.63 -19.59
CA ARG A 206 -16.98 -9.99 -20.05
C ARG A 206 -15.51 -10.19 -20.40
N GLY A 207 -14.74 -9.11 -20.50
CA GLY A 207 -13.31 -9.09 -20.69
C GLY A 207 -12.68 -8.04 -19.78
N VAL A 208 -11.63 -8.43 -19.06
CA VAL A 208 -10.88 -7.55 -18.18
C VAL A 208 -9.41 -7.59 -18.56
N GLY A 209 -8.88 -6.47 -19.02
CA GLY A 209 -7.45 -6.34 -19.32
C GLY A 209 -6.63 -6.07 -18.07
N LEU A 210 -5.36 -6.40 -18.14
CA LEU A 210 -4.35 -6.09 -17.13
C LEU A 210 -3.32 -5.10 -17.68
N VAL A 211 -3.04 -4.08 -16.90
CA VAL A 211 -1.93 -3.15 -17.12
C VAL A 211 -1.05 -3.14 -15.89
N THR A 212 0.25 -3.41 -16.06
CA THR A 212 1.19 -3.38 -14.93
C THR A 212 2.37 -2.43 -15.21
N SER A 213 2.92 -1.84 -14.15
CA SER A 213 4.14 -1.05 -14.27
C SER A 213 5.35 -1.96 -14.48
N ARG A 214 6.20 -1.61 -15.46
CA ARG A 214 7.44 -2.37 -15.78
C ARG A 214 8.42 -2.44 -14.60
N SER A 215 8.38 -1.47 -13.71
CA SER A 215 9.30 -1.37 -12.58
C SER A 215 8.78 -2.01 -11.30
N SER A 216 7.52 -2.41 -11.24
CA SER A 216 6.95 -2.95 -10.01
C SER A 216 7.35 -4.41 -9.78
N PRO A 217 7.93 -4.73 -8.61
CA PRO A 217 8.26 -6.10 -8.23
C PRO A 217 7.02 -6.98 -7.96
N HIS A 218 5.84 -6.37 -7.84
CA HIS A 218 4.58 -7.07 -7.56
C HIS A 218 3.83 -7.47 -8.85
N SER A 219 4.20 -6.88 -10.01
CA SER A 219 3.59 -7.19 -11.31
C SER A 219 3.46 -8.70 -11.60
N PRO A 220 4.44 -9.55 -11.32
CA PRO A 220 4.30 -10.99 -11.55
C PRO A 220 3.18 -11.65 -10.73
N ALA A 221 3.03 -11.26 -9.45
CA ALA A 221 2.00 -11.82 -8.57
C ALA A 221 0.60 -11.30 -8.93
N VAL A 222 0.47 -10.01 -9.26
CA VAL A 222 -0.78 -9.41 -9.76
C VAL A 222 -1.20 -10.10 -11.06
N ARG A 223 -0.27 -10.28 -12.00
CA ARG A 223 -0.51 -10.96 -13.28
C ARG A 223 -0.93 -12.42 -13.10
N ALA A 224 -0.30 -13.14 -12.18
CA ALA A 224 -0.68 -14.52 -11.89
C ALA A 224 -2.12 -14.62 -11.38
N GLY A 225 -2.52 -13.79 -10.42
CA GLY A 225 -3.88 -13.77 -9.90
C GLY A 225 -4.92 -13.31 -10.91
N TRP A 226 -4.58 -12.34 -11.76
CA TRP A 226 -5.44 -11.92 -12.87
C TRP A 226 -5.67 -13.08 -13.85
N ARG A 227 -4.60 -13.76 -14.32
CA ARG A 227 -4.69 -14.90 -15.25
C ARG A 227 -5.51 -16.05 -14.69
N GLU A 228 -5.26 -16.43 -13.43
CA GLU A 228 -6.00 -17.47 -12.75
C GLU A 228 -7.50 -17.12 -12.66
N THR A 229 -7.82 -15.89 -12.33
CA THR A 229 -9.21 -15.46 -12.19
C THR A 229 -9.91 -15.37 -13.53
N VAL A 230 -9.27 -14.81 -14.56
CA VAL A 230 -9.81 -14.76 -15.94
C VAL A 230 -10.11 -16.19 -16.43
N ALA A 231 -9.19 -17.11 -16.23
CA ALA A 231 -9.38 -18.52 -16.60
C ALA A 231 -10.51 -19.20 -15.81
N SER A 232 -10.58 -18.95 -14.48
CA SER A 232 -11.59 -19.56 -13.61
C SER A 232 -13.03 -19.08 -13.89
N LEU A 233 -13.17 -17.90 -14.47
CA LEU A 233 -14.47 -17.31 -14.82
C LEU A 233 -14.83 -17.48 -16.31
N ASP A 234 -14.01 -18.20 -17.07
CA ASP A 234 -14.17 -18.42 -18.51
C ASP A 234 -14.40 -17.11 -19.28
N LEU A 235 -13.63 -16.06 -18.90
CA LEU A 235 -13.72 -14.77 -19.55
C LEU A 235 -13.06 -14.85 -20.95
N ASP A 236 -13.56 -14.00 -21.85
CA ASP A 236 -13.05 -13.95 -23.22
C ASP A 236 -11.55 -13.62 -23.25
N ALA A 237 -10.73 -14.64 -23.52
CA ALA A 237 -9.29 -14.51 -23.63
C ALA A 237 -8.86 -13.61 -24.81
N GLY A 238 -9.68 -13.47 -25.83
CA GLY A 238 -9.45 -12.57 -26.97
C GLY A 238 -9.54 -11.10 -26.60
N ALA A 239 -10.34 -10.79 -25.56
CA ALA A 239 -10.48 -9.45 -24.98
C ALA A 239 -9.54 -9.22 -23.78
N ALA A 240 -8.73 -10.19 -23.39
CA ALA A 240 -7.83 -10.09 -22.24
C ALA A 240 -6.46 -9.54 -22.70
N LEU A 241 -6.28 -8.23 -22.60
CA LEU A 241 -4.98 -7.59 -22.81
C LEU A 241 -4.12 -7.71 -21.56
N ASP A 242 -2.87 -8.18 -21.72
CA ASP A 242 -1.85 -8.22 -20.65
C ASP A 242 -0.68 -7.34 -21.10
N LEU A 243 -0.53 -6.17 -20.54
CA LEU A 243 0.38 -5.13 -21.00
C LEU A 243 1.21 -4.56 -19.85
N ASP A 244 2.49 -4.27 -20.18
CA ASP A 244 3.37 -3.51 -19.29
C ASP A 244 3.54 -2.09 -19.81
N VAL A 245 3.41 -1.12 -18.93
CA VAL A 245 3.57 0.30 -19.22
C VAL A 245 4.79 0.88 -18.50
N PRO A 246 5.39 1.97 -19.04
CA PRO A 246 6.38 2.74 -18.31
C PRO A 246 5.75 3.45 -17.12
N VAL A 247 6.58 3.86 -16.17
CA VAL A 247 6.15 4.68 -15.04
C VAL A 247 5.53 5.98 -15.55
N TYR A 248 4.39 6.36 -14.98
CA TYR A 248 3.72 7.63 -15.27
C TYR A 248 4.69 8.81 -15.11
N GLY A 249 4.67 9.75 -16.04
CA GLY A 249 5.57 10.91 -16.09
C GLY A 249 6.99 10.63 -16.58
N SER A 250 7.37 9.36 -16.87
CA SER A 250 8.66 9.03 -17.45
C SER A 250 8.73 9.40 -18.95
N HIS A 251 9.94 9.41 -19.53
CA HIS A 251 10.09 9.75 -20.92
C HIS A 251 9.26 8.83 -21.84
N GLY A 252 8.42 9.41 -22.70
CA GLY A 252 7.60 8.69 -23.68
C GLY A 252 6.35 8.00 -23.13
N TRP A 253 6.04 8.10 -21.83
CA TRP A 253 4.89 7.44 -21.22
C TRP A 253 3.56 7.74 -21.92
N ALA A 254 3.31 9.00 -22.31
CA ALA A 254 2.03 9.41 -22.90
C ALA A 254 1.75 8.66 -24.22
N ALA A 255 2.74 8.55 -25.11
CA ALA A 255 2.59 7.84 -26.38
C ALA A 255 2.32 6.32 -26.17
N GLU A 256 2.95 5.71 -25.17
CA GLU A 256 2.70 4.31 -24.87
C GLU A 256 1.30 4.08 -24.27
N TYR A 257 0.80 5.03 -23.46
CA TYR A 257 -0.55 4.97 -22.93
C TYR A 257 -1.62 5.21 -24.01
N ASP A 258 -1.37 6.13 -24.96
CA ASP A 258 -2.23 6.31 -26.12
C ASP A 258 -2.31 5.02 -26.96
N ALA A 259 -1.16 4.39 -27.23
CA ALA A 259 -1.10 3.13 -27.95
C ALA A 259 -1.83 1.99 -27.20
N LEU A 260 -1.79 1.99 -25.86
CA LEU A 260 -2.54 1.06 -25.03
C LEU A 260 -4.05 1.28 -25.19
N LEU A 261 -4.53 2.52 -25.08
CA LEU A 261 -5.94 2.87 -25.27
C LEU A 261 -6.45 2.47 -26.64
N ASP A 262 -5.65 2.69 -27.68
CA ASP A 262 -5.96 2.23 -29.05
C ASP A 262 -6.03 0.71 -29.15
N ARG A 263 -5.19 -0.03 -28.43
CA ARG A 263 -5.28 -1.49 -28.38
C ARG A 263 -6.54 -1.96 -27.67
N CYS A 264 -6.91 -1.31 -26.54
CA CYS A 264 -8.16 -1.59 -25.84
C CYS A 264 -9.36 -1.41 -26.76
N ARG A 265 -9.40 -0.28 -27.49
CA ARG A 265 -10.48 0.02 -28.44
C ARG A 265 -10.58 -1.02 -29.56
N ARG A 266 -9.46 -1.40 -30.17
CA ARG A 266 -9.43 -2.42 -31.24
C ARG A 266 -9.82 -3.82 -30.76
N ALA A 267 -9.46 -4.16 -29.53
CA ALA A 267 -9.78 -5.46 -28.91
C ALA A 267 -11.15 -5.49 -28.24
N GLY A 268 -11.88 -4.37 -28.20
CA GLY A 268 -13.16 -4.28 -27.51
C GLY A 268 -13.07 -4.37 -25.98
N VAL A 269 -11.89 -4.15 -25.40
CA VAL A 269 -11.68 -4.18 -23.94
C VAL A 269 -12.22 -2.89 -23.32
N ARG A 270 -13.16 -3.03 -22.39
CA ARG A 270 -13.86 -1.93 -21.72
C ARG A 270 -13.65 -1.90 -20.20
N ALA A 271 -12.81 -2.78 -19.69
CA ALA A 271 -12.48 -2.83 -18.25
C ALA A 271 -11.02 -3.19 -18.05
N LEU A 272 -10.33 -2.48 -17.17
CA LEU A 272 -8.92 -2.65 -16.87
C LEU A 272 -8.67 -2.73 -15.37
N LEU A 273 -7.83 -3.70 -14.99
CA LEU A 273 -7.07 -3.65 -13.74
C LEU A 273 -5.72 -3.01 -14.03
N VAL A 274 -5.40 -1.90 -13.37
CA VAL A 274 -4.18 -1.12 -13.57
C VAL A 274 -3.36 -1.08 -12.29
N HIS A 275 -2.14 -1.56 -12.33
CA HIS A 275 -1.19 -1.52 -11.22
C HIS A 275 -0.01 -0.58 -11.60
N ALA A 276 0.14 0.61 -10.92
CA ALA A 276 -0.52 1.06 -9.71
C ALA A 276 -1.39 2.33 -9.91
N ASP A 277 -1.67 3.09 -8.83
CA ASP A 277 -2.56 4.27 -8.92
C ASP A 277 -2.05 5.33 -9.88
N TRP A 278 -0.74 5.62 -9.88
CA TRP A 278 -0.17 6.63 -10.77
C TRP A 278 -0.34 6.24 -12.26
N GLU A 279 -0.12 4.98 -12.60
CA GLU A 279 -0.35 4.46 -13.94
C GLU A 279 -1.84 4.54 -14.32
N ALA A 280 -2.74 4.28 -13.35
CA ALA A 280 -4.18 4.41 -13.58
C ALA A 280 -4.60 5.87 -13.78
N ILE A 281 -4.07 6.81 -13.00
CA ILE A 281 -4.31 8.24 -13.15
C ILE A 281 -3.84 8.72 -14.54
N GLY A 282 -2.61 8.38 -14.91
CA GLY A 282 -2.09 8.75 -16.23
C GLY A 282 -2.89 8.15 -17.38
N LEU A 283 -3.39 6.92 -17.22
CA LEU A 283 -4.26 6.30 -18.21
C LEU A 283 -5.60 7.05 -18.35
N ILE A 284 -6.21 7.47 -17.24
CA ILE A 284 -7.46 8.24 -17.26
C ILE A 284 -7.23 9.62 -17.89
N GLU A 285 -6.12 10.29 -17.58
CA GLU A 285 -5.77 11.57 -18.23
C GLU A 285 -5.69 11.41 -19.75
N ARG A 286 -4.97 10.39 -20.25
CA ARG A 286 -4.88 10.12 -21.68
C ARG A 286 -6.21 9.69 -22.30
N ALA A 287 -7.02 8.90 -21.58
CA ALA A 287 -8.37 8.54 -22.02
C ALA A 287 -9.25 9.77 -22.22
N ARG A 288 -9.25 10.70 -21.26
CA ARG A 288 -9.98 11.96 -21.32
C ARG A 288 -9.53 12.83 -22.50
N ASP A 289 -8.21 12.97 -22.70
CA ASP A 289 -7.64 13.73 -23.83
C ASP A 289 -8.05 13.10 -25.20
N GLY A 290 -8.17 11.78 -25.24
CA GLY A 290 -8.64 11.01 -26.41
C GLY A 290 -10.16 10.91 -26.54
N GLY A 291 -10.94 11.59 -25.68
CA GLY A 291 -12.41 11.59 -25.70
C GLY A 291 -13.05 10.27 -25.25
N ILE A 292 -12.33 9.43 -24.49
CA ILE A 292 -12.84 8.18 -23.93
C ILE A 292 -13.39 8.46 -22.54
N ALA A 293 -14.67 8.20 -22.32
CA ALA A 293 -15.32 8.42 -21.03
C ALA A 293 -14.96 7.31 -20.02
N VAL A 294 -14.48 7.72 -18.84
CA VAL A 294 -14.27 6.83 -17.69
C VAL A 294 -15.30 7.20 -16.62
N PRO A 295 -16.15 6.27 -16.17
CA PRO A 295 -16.20 4.84 -16.49
C PRO A 295 -17.05 4.46 -17.72
N GLY A 296 -17.72 5.39 -18.39
CA GLY A 296 -18.75 5.12 -19.39
C GLY A 296 -18.33 4.19 -20.54
N GLU A 297 -17.12 4.40 -21.07
CA GLU A 297 -16.57 3.60 -22.18
C GLU A 297 -15.44 2.68 -21.69
N LEU A 298 -14.72 3.08 -20.63
CA LEU A 298 -13.62 2.33 -20.05
C LEU A 298 -13.71 2.34 -18.53
N ALA A 299 -14.03 1.22 -17.92
CA ALA A 299 -13.97 1.03 -16.46
C ALA A 299 -12.53 0.76 -16.01
N VAL A 300 -12.10 1.39 -14.92
CA VAL A 300 -10.74 1.25 -14.38
C VAL A 300 -10.79 0.91 -12.89
N VAL A 301 -10.07 -0.13 -12.51
CA VAL A 301 -9.75 -0.44 -11.10
C VAL A 301 -8.25 -0.32 -10.94
N SER A 302 -7.80 0.49 -9.96
CA SER A 302 -6.38 0.66 -9.65
C SER A 302 -5.91 -0.29 -8.56
N TYR A 303 -4.64 -0.18 -8.20
CA TYR A 303 -3.99 -0.96 -7.15
C TYR A 303 -3.14 -0.04 -6.27
N ASP A 304 -3.07 -0.34 -4.97
CA ASP A 304 -2.36 0.29 -3.87
C ASP A 304 -3.21 1.23 -3.01
N ASP A 305 -4.17 1.98 -3.55
CA ASP A 305 -5.03 2.93 -2.84
C ASP A 305 -4.25 3.97 -2.01
N GLU A 306 -3.20 4.54 -2.61
CA GLU A 306 -2.42 5.63 -2.00
C GLU A 306 -2.92 7.01 -2.42
N VAL A 307 -3.17 7.17 -3.71
CA VAL A 307 -3.63 8.43 -4.32
C VAL A 307 -4.93 8.25 -5.11
N ALA A 308 -5.49 7.08 -5.11
CA ALA A 308 -6.68 6.71 -5.89
C ALA A 308 -7.89 7.63 -5.63
N SER A 309 -8.10 8.08 -4.40
CA SER A 309 -9.19 8.98 -4.03
C SER A 309 -9.04 10.41 -4.57
N ALA A 310 -7.84 10.80 -4.98
CA ALA A 310 -7.55 12.14 -5.50
C ALA A 310 -7.69 12.25 -7.03
N SER A 311 -7.91 11.12 -7.71
CA SER A 311 -8.17 11.07 -9.15
C SER A 311 -9.54 11.66 -9.51
N ASP A 312 -9.71 12.03 -10.76
CA ASP A 312 -10.98 12.46 -11.34
C ASP A 312 -11.28 11.63 -12.61
N PRO A 313 -12.28 10.71 -12.57
CA PRO A 313 -13.07 10.30 -11.39
C PRO A 313 -12.24 9.60 -10.31
N PRO A 314 -12.71 9.59 -9.03
CA PRO A 314 -12.05 8.84 -7.96
C PRO A 314 -11.94 7.35 -8.30
N LEU A 315 -10.73 6.79 -8.16
CA LEU A 315 -10.43 5.42 -8.56
C LEU A 315 -10.95 4.40 -7.55
N THR A 316 -11.70 3.41 -8.03
CA THR A 316 -11.88 2.12 -7.35
C THR A 316 -10.52 1.45 -7.27
N ALA A 317 -10.10 1.00 -6.10
CA ALA A 317 -8.74 0.49 -5.91
C ALA A 317 -8.68 -0.76 -5.03
N VAL A 318 -7.77 -1.67 -5.36
CA VAL A 318 -7.34 -2.71 -4.43
C VAL A 318 -6.44 -2.07 -3.39
N CYS A 319 -6.80 -2.24 -2.11
CA CYS A 319 -6.11 -1.63 -0.97
C CYS A 319 -5.37 -2.68 -0.14
N PRO A 320 -4.04 -2.81 -0.25
CA PRO A 320 -3.21 -3.61 0.65
C PRO A 320 -3.27 -3.12 2.09
N GLN A 321 -3.15 -4.02 3.06
CA GLN A 321 -3.16 -3.72 4.49
C GLN A 321 -1.78 -3.22 4.96
N LYS A 322 -1.27 -2.15 4.35
CA LYS A 322 0.12 -1.67 4.47
C LYS A 322 0.60 -1.45 5.90
N HIS A 323 -0.19 -0.74 6.71
CA HIS A 323 0.15 -0.51 8.11
C HIS A 323 0.22 -1.84 8.89
N ARG A 324 -0.76 -2.72 8.70
CA ARG A 324 -0.78 -4.03 9.35
C ARG A 324 0.35 -4.92 8.87
N LEU A 325 0.72 -4.84 7.60
CA LEU A 325 1.86 -5.55 7.03
C LEU A 325 3.16 -5.20 7.76
N GLY A 326 3.44 -3.90 7.92
CA GLY A 326 4.60 -3.43 8.68
C GLY A 326 4.57 -3.89 10.14
N ALA A 327 3.39 -3.81 10.77
CA ALA A 327 3.20 -4.27 12.15
C ALA A 327 3.48 -5.78 12.29
N VAL A 328 2.91 -6.61 11.43
CA VAL A 328 3.10 -8.08 11.44
C VAL A 328 4.57 -8.46 11.18
N ALA A 329 5.24 -7.78 10.26
CA ALA A 329 6.66 -8.00 10.01
C ALA A 329 7.51 -7.70 11.27
N ALA A 330 7.21 -6.60 11.97
CA ALA A 330 7.88 -6.25 13.21
C ALA A 330 7.56 -7.23 14.35
N GLU A 331 6.31 -7.67 14.50
CA GLU A 331 5.91 -8.70 15.46
C GLU A 331 6.70 -10.00 15.26
N LEU A 332 6.83 -10.46 14.01
CA LEU A 332 7.63 -11.64 13.65
C LEU A 332 9.11 -11.46 14.04
N ALA A 333 9.70 -10.31 13.69
CA ALA A 333 11.10 -10.02 13.98
C ALA A 333 11.40 -9.99 15.48
N LEU A 334 10.53 -9.33 16.25
CA LEU A 334 10.66 -9.24 17.71
C LEU A 334 10.45 -10.59 18.39
N ALA A 335 9.53 -11.41 17.87
CA ALA A 335 9.30 -12.76 18.38
C ALA A 335 10.48 -13.70 18.10
N ARG A 336 11.10 -13.60 16.90
CA ARG A 336 12.32 -14.35 16.58
C ARG A 336 13.48 -13.96 17.49
N LEU A 337 13.60 -12.68 17.81
CA LEU A 337 14.66 -12.20 18.68
C LEU A 337 14.47 -12.64 20.14
N ALA A 338 13.21 -12.73 20.60
CA ALA A 338 12.89 -13.14 21.98
C ALA A 338 13.02 -14.65 22.21
N ASP A 339 12.81 -15.45 21.18
CA ASP A 339 12.82 -16.92 21.27
C ASP A 339 13.95 -17.49 20.42
N THR A 340 14.98 -17.97 21.10
CA THR A 340 16.17 -18.55 20.49
C THR A 340 16.01 -20.05 20.19
N THR A 341 14.83 -20.64 20.47
CA THR A 341 14.55 -22.03 20.13
C THR A 341 14.38 -22.22 18.62
N GLU A 342 14.49 -23.44 18.15
CA GLU A 342 14.22 -23.77 16.77
C GLU A 342 12.73 -23.57 16.46
N ARG A 343 12.41 -22.56 15.62
CA ARG A 343 11.04 -22.21 15.23
C ARG A 343 10.83 -22.48 13.74
N PRO A 344 9.65 -22.92 13.35
CA PRO A 344 9.31 -23.03 11.94
C PRO A 344 9.37 -21.66 11.24
N VAL A 345 9.63 -21.68 9.94
CA VAL A 345 9.59 -20.49 9.11
C VAL A 345 8.13 -20.05 8.93
N HIS A 346 7.85 -18.78 9.18
CA HIS A 346 6.54 -18.17 8.99
C HIS A 346 6.52 -17.31 7.72
N ARG A 347 5.62 -17.64 6.80
CA ARG A 347 5.34 -16.83 5.61
C ARG A 347 3.87 -16.43 5.62
N LEU A 348 3.61 -15.19 5.97
CA LEU A 348 2.27 -14.65 6.16
C LEU A 348 1.84 -13.83 4.97
N GLN A 349 0.60 -14.00 4.55
CA GLN A 349 -0.01 -13.18 3.51
C GLN A 349 -1.22 -12.44 4.08
N LEU A 350 -1.23 -11.12 3.95
CA LEU A 350 -2.33 -10.27 4.34
C LEU A 350 -3.26 -10.06 3.16
N TRP A 351 -4.54 -10.25 3.36
CA TRP A 351 -5.54 -10.10 2.32
C TRP A 351 -5.82 -8.62 2.11
N PRO A 352 -5.71 -8.11 0.86
CA PRO A 352 -6.13 -6.77 0.53
C PRO A 352 -7.66 -6.67 0.50
N THR A 353 -8.18 -5.46 0.54
CA THR A 353 -9.59 -5.15 0.35
C THR A 353 -9.80 -4.41 -0.97
N LEU A 354 -11.05 -4.31 -1.43
CA LEU A 354 -11.41 -3.46 -2.55
C LEU A 354 -12.16 -2.23 -2.01
N VAL A 355 -11.69 -1.04 -2.36
CA VAL A 355 -12.36 0.22 -2.05
C VAL A 355 -13.04 0.70 -3.32
N VAL A 356 -14.38 0.57 -3.35
CA VAL A 356 -15.18 0.92 -4.51
C VAL A 356 -15.42 2.43 -4.56
N ARG A 357 -15.18 3.04 -5.74
CA ARG A 357 -15.41 4.45 -6.06
C ARG A 357 -16.03 4.56 -7.47
N GLU A 358 -15.84 5.68 -8.14
CA GLU A 358 -16.58 6.02 -9.36
C GLU A 358 -16.00 5.41 -10.65
N SER A 359 -14.68 5.17 -10.73
CA SER A 359 -13.97 4.84 -11.97
C SER A 359 -14.33 3.49 -12.61
N CYS A 360 -15.05 2.62 -11.90
CA CYS A 360 -15.49 1.32 -12.41
C CYS A 360 -16.95 1.29 -12.85
N GLY A 361 -17.70 2.40 -12.69
CA GLY A 361 -19.12 2.48 -13.06
C GLY A 361 -20.08 1.89 -12.02
N SER A 362 -19.60 1.50 -10.82
CA SER A 362 -20.51 1.20 -9.73
C SER A 362 -21.15 2.51 -9.26
N THR A 363 -22.47 2.56 -9.23
CA THR A 363 -23.16 3.54 -8.39
C THR A 363 -22.83 3.17 -6.95
N ALA A 364 -22.14 4.07 -6.22
CA ALA A 364 -21.87 3.84 -4.82
C ALA A 364 -23.21 3.68 -4.07
N GLU A 365 -23.71 2.47 -3.98
CA GLU A 365 -24.68 2.16 -2.95
C GLU A 365 -23.93 2.30 -1.63
N THR A 366 -24.30 3.33 -0.89
CA THR A 366 -23.99 3.43 0.54
C THR A 366 -24.45 2.11 1.16
N GLY A 367 -23.50 1.22 1.41
CA GLY A 367 -23.75 -0.08 2.00
C GLY A 367 -24.55 0.07 3.30
N PRO A 368 -25.35 -0.95 3.65
CA PRO A 368 -26.18 -0.90 4.83
C PRO A 368 -25.34 -0.78 6.10
N ALA A 369 -25.94 -0.09 7.06
CA ALA A 369 -25.44 0.31 8.36
C ALA A 369 -24.84 -0.81 9.23
#